data_f1dc345aaa64ef74ef34fcf3d2fffde0
#
_entry.id   f1dc345aaa64ef74ef34fcf3d2fffde0
#
_cell.length_a   1.000
_cell.length_b   1.000
_cell.length_c   1.000
_cell.angle_alpha   90.00
_cell.angle_beta   90.00
_cell.angle_gamma   90.00
#
_symmetry.space_group_name_H-M   'P 1'
#
loop_
_entity.id
_entity.type
_entity.pdbx_description
1 polymer ?
#
loop_
_entity_poly.entity_id
_entity_poly.type
_entity_poly.pdbx_seq_one_letter_code
_entity_poly.pdbx_strand_id
1 'polypeptide(L)'
;MKRMVMAVVAALAAAALQGAAAGPDEKPVPIFKAPYHRPVFSNQYLTLLDVYIPPGRNTGYHIHSQDSVSVNIIAGQQTNQTYGSDKINPPGAGGEPGRATFTGYIKEGTRTHKATNVGTTPFHNISFLLTSPAPYKTTPSTRNVTGYTQIMDNERVRGWRVILEPGQSTGQITQTAPGIRVVVHGGEIAEVVPQTADRAWWLGEGQYFWQDPGTTRSIKNIGTTRVEFVEFELK
;
A
#
# COMPACT_ATOMS: atom_id res chain seq x y z
N MET A 1 3.86 -0.76 68.91
CA MET A 1 3.58 0.09 67.75
C MET A 1 3.53 -0.79 66.48
N LYS A 2 2.32 -1.17 66.03
CA LYS A 2 2.11 -2.00 64.81
C LYS A 2 1.85 -1.06 63.64
N ARG A 3 2.73 -1.08 62.65
CA ARG A 3 2.54 -0.33 61.39
C ARG A 3 1.65 -1.17 60.48
N MET A 4 0.50 -0.60 60.16
CA MET A 4 -0.48 -1.17 59.18
C MET A 4 -0.02 -0.69 57.81
N VAL A 5 0.37 -1.61 56.92
CA VAL A 5 0.67 -1.35 55.52
C VAL A 5 -0.67 -1.46 54.73
N MET A 6 -1.13 -0.32 54.24
CA MET A 6 -2.27 -0.25 53.33
C MET A 6 -1.79 -0.61 51.93
N ALA A 7 -2.25 -1.74 51.38
CA ALA A 7 -2.09 -2.10 49.99
C ALA A 7 -3.18 -1.39 49.15
N VAL A 8 -2.76 -0.48 48.30
CA VAL A 8 -3.66 0.14 47.29
C VAL A 8 -3.72 -0.81 46.08
N VAL A 9 -4.84 -1.45 45.92
CA VAL A 9 -5.15 -2.23 44.70
C VAL A 9 -5.64 -1.25 43.65
N ALA A 10 -4.81 -0.96 42.66
CA ALA A 10 -5.20 -0.22 41.46
C ALA A 10 -5.98 -1.16 40.53
N ALA A 11 -7.29 -1.03 40.47
CA ALA A 11 -8.12 -1.69 39.47
C ALA A 11 -7.92 -0.99 38.13
N LEU A 12 -7.20 -1.62 37.20
CA LEU A 12 -7.19 -1.23 35.78
C LEU A 12 -8.57 -1.55 35.17
N ALA A 13 -9.39 -0.54 34.99
CA ALA A 13 -10.58 -0.63 34.17
C ALA A 13 -10.15 -0.75 32.70
N ALA A 14 -10.19 -1.97 32.15
CA ALA A 14 -10.14 -2.18 30.71
C ALA A 14 -11.42 -1.58 30.09
N ALA A 15 -11.35 -0.38 29.58
CA ALA A 15 -12.40 0.19 28.75
C ALA A 15 -12.45 -0.64 27.46
N ALA A 16 -13.41 -1.56 27.39
CA ALA A 16 -13.78 -2.19 26.13
C ALA A 16 -14.25 -1.07 25.19
N LEU A 17 -13.45 -0.74 24.18
CA LEU A 17 -13.88 0.04 23.03
C LEU A 17 -14.98 -0.75 22.32
N GLN A 18 -16.21 -0.58 22.74
CA GLN A 18 -17.37 -1.02 21.98
C GLN A 18 -17.37 -0.18 20.70
N GLY A 19 -16.93 -0.79 19.60
CA GLY A 19 -17.13 -0.22 18.29
C GLY A 19 -18.63 0.04 18.13
N ALA A 20 -19.02 1.29 18.00
CA ALA A 20 -20.40 1.64 17.73
C ALA A 20 -20.86 0.83 16.51
N ALA A 21 -21.89 0.00 16.69
CA ALA A 21 -22.60 -0.60 15.57
C ALA A 21 -22.99 0.54 14.63
N ALA A 22 -22.77 0.35 13.32
CA ALA A 22 -23.18 1.36 12.34
C ALA A 22 -24.68 1.61 12.55
N GLY A 23 -25.04 2.86 12.74
CA GLY A 23 -26.45 3.22 12.74
C GLY A 23 -27.06 2.86 11.37
N PRO A 24 -28.37 2.61 11.29
CA PRO A 24 -29.04 2.18 10.06
C PRO A 24 -28.93 3.16 8.88
N ASP A 25 -28.28 4.31 9.06
CA ASP A 25 -28.24 5.42 8.09
C ASP A 25 -26.83 5.67 7.46
N GLU A 26 -25.80 4.90 7.80
CA GLU A 26 -24.47 5.09 7.20
C GLU A 26 -24.44 4.57 5.76
N LYS A 27 -24.69 5.45 4.78
CA LYS A 27 -24.71 5.10 3.36
C LYS A 27 -23.28 4.89 2.82
N PRO A 28 -23.04 3.78 2.10
CA PRO A 28 -21.75 3.57 1.47
C PRO A 28 -21.41 4.64 0.43
N VAL A 29 -20.13 5.01 0.38
CA VAL A 29 -19.60 5.97 -0.61
C VAL A 29 -18.59 5.26 -1.53
N PRO A 30 -18.33 5.79 -2.74
CA PRO A 30 -17.21 5.30 -3.54
C PRO A 30 -15.90 5.39 -2.77
N ILE A 31 -14.98 4.44 -2.97
CA ILE A 31 -13.72 4.35 -2.22
C ILE A 31 -12.93 5.66 -2.18
N PHE A 32 -12.86 6.40 -3.28
CA PHE A 32 -12.14 7.67 -3.38
C PHE A 32 -12.81 8.84 -2.63
N LYS A 33 -14.00 8.62 -2.05
CA LYS A 33 -14.70 9.56 -1.15
C LYS A 33 -14.70 9.12 0.31
N ALA A 34 -14.19 7.92 0.58
CA ALA A 34 -14.15 7.38 1.93
C ALA A 34 -13.14 8.15 2.82
N PRO A 35 -13.43 8.32 4.11
CA PRO A 35 -12.44 8.84 5.06
C PRO A 35 -11.11 8.09 4.98
N TYR A 36 -10.00 8.81 5.08
CA TYR A 36 -8.64 8.27 5.05
C TYR A 36 -8.21 7.64 3.72
N HIS A 37 -9.01 7.80 2.64
CA HIS A 37 -8.65 7.41 1.27
C HIS A 37 -8.44 8.67 0.45
N ARG A 38 -7.21 9.17 0.40
CA ARG A 38 -6.88 10.42 -0.28
C ARG A 38 -6.43 10.16 -1.71
N PRO A 39 -7.19 10.56 -2.75
CA PRO A 39 -6.69 10.55 -4.12
C PRO A 39 -5.51 11.53 -4.23
N VAL A 40 -4.36 11.05 -4.70
CA VAL A 40 -3.12 11.83 -4.76
C VAL A 40 -2.53 11.93 -6.15
N PHE A 41 -2.96 11.04 -7.06
CA PHE A 41 -2.55 11.05 -8.46
C PHE A 41 -3.62 10.35 -9.30
N SER A 42 -3.85 10.83 -10.52
CA SER A 42 -4.73 10.18 -11.49
C SER A 42 -4.25 10.45 -12.92
N ASN A 43 -4.34 9.43 -13.76
CA ASN A 43 -4.12 9.54 -15.19
C ASN A 43 -5.08 8.59 -15.93
N GLN A 44 -4.89 8.40 -17.22
CA GLN A 44 -5.74 7.51 -18.01
C GLN A 44 -5.68 6.03 -17.60
N TYR A 45 -4.66 5.60 -16.86
CA TYR A 45 -4.43 4.19 -16.49
C TYR A 45 -4.93 3.83 -15.10
N LEU A 46 -4.84 4.78 -14.16
CA LEU A 46 -5.15 4.50 -12.75
C LEU A 46 -5.46 5.78 -11.95
N THR A 47 -6.12 5.58 -10.82
CA THR A 47 -6.18 6.57 -9.73
C THR A 47 -5.46 5.99 -8.52
N LEU A 48 -4.51 6.73 -7.96
CA LEU A 48 -3.74 6.35 -6.79
C LEU A 48 -4.33 6.98 -5.53
N LEU A 49 -4.52 6.15 -4.52
CA LEU A 49 -4.99 6.52 -3.19
C LEU A 49 -3.86 6.36 -2.18
N ASP A 50 -3.62 7.39 -1.40
CA ASP A 50 -2.87 7.33 -0.16
C ASP A 50 -3.86 7.02 0.97
N VAL A 51 -3.81 5.79 1.49
CA VAL A 51 -4.73 5.30 2.52
C VAL A 51 -4.02 5.27 3.85
N TYR A 52 -4.38 6.22 4.73
CA TYR A 52 -3.75 6.37 6.04
C TYR A 52 -4.81 6.40 7.15
N ILE A 53 -4.96 5.30 7.89
CA ILE A 53 -5.97 5.14 8.94
C ILE A 53 -5.29 5.19 10.31
N PRO A 54 -5.46 6.28 11.09
CA PRO A 54 -4.90 6.35 12.44
C PRO A 54 -5.48 5.29 13.38
N PRO A 55 -4.79 4.94 14.49
CA PRO A 55 -5.32 4.09 15.53
C PRO A 55 -6.72 4.52 16.01
N GLY A 56 -7.63 3.55 16.18
CA GLY A 56 -9.00 3.80 16.63
C GLY A 56 -9.93 4.44 15.58
N ARG A 57 -9.48 4.69 14.36
CA ARG A 57 -10.30 5.30 13.30
C ARG A 57 -10.80 4.26 12.30
N ASN A 58 -11.89 4.60 11.61
CA ASN A 58 -12.48 3.76 10.57
C ASN A 58 -12.78 4.57 9.30
N THR A 59 -12.94 3.85 8.21
CA THR A 59 -13.12 4.41 6.85
C THR A 59 -14.56 4.76 6.51
N GLY A 60 -15.53 4.51 7.41
CA GLY A 60 -16.92 4.42 6.97
C GLY A 60 -17.14 3.29 5.95
N TYR A 61 -18.38 3.04 5.58
CA TYR A 61 -18.67 2.05 4.53
C TYR A 61 -18.33 2.62 3.15
N HIS A 62 -17.52 1.87 2.38
CA HIS A 62 -17.12 2.27 1.04
C HIS A 62 -17.14 1.11 0.06
N ILE A 63 -17.26 1.47 -1.22
CA ILE A 63 -17.49 0.54 -2.32
C ILE A 63 -16.23 0.41 -3.14
N HIS A 64 -15.72 -0.82 -3.26
CA HIS A 64 -14.70 -1.21 -4.23
C HIS A 64 -15.38 -1.79 -5.47
N SER A 65 -15.13 -1.19 -6.62
CA SER A 65 -15.71 -1.61 -7.91
C SER A 65 -14.71 -1.66 -9.06
N GLN A 66 -13.47 -1.27 -8.81
CA GLN A 66 -12.39 -1.28 -9.78
C GLN A 66 -11.29 -2.23 -9.33
N ASP A 67 -10.69 -2.96 -10.26
CA ASP A 67 -9.49 -3.75 -9.98
C ASP A 67 -8.44 -2.87 -9.33
N SER A 68 -7.79 -3.39 -8.31
CA SER A 68 -6.83 -2.59 -7.54
C SER A 68 -5.60 -3.39 -7.13
N VAL A 69 -4.51 -2.66 -6.95
CA VAL A 69 -3.32 -3.14 -6.26
C VAL A 69 -3.12 -2.29 -5.03
N SER A 70 -2.85 -2.93 -3.90
CA SER A 70 -2.51 -2.26 -2.63
C SER A 70 -1.12 -2.69 -2.19
N VAL A 71 -0.29 -1.72 -1.80
CA VAL A 71 1.07 -1.93 -1.27
C VAL A 71 1.10 -1.47 0.18
N ASN A 72 1.40 -2.37 1.09
CA ASN A 72 1.53 -2.03 2.51
C ASN A 72 2.81 -1.23 2.77
N ILE A 73 2.66 -0.11 3.47
CA ILE A 73 3.77 0.72 3.96
C ILE A 73 3.94 0.51 5.46
N ILE A 74 2.86 0.68 6.22
CA ILE A 74 2.83 0.41 7.65
C ILE A 74 1.72 -0.59 7.92
N ALA A 75 2.06 -1.72 8.51
CA ALA A 75 1.11 -2.75 8.91
C ALA A 75 0.37 -2.32 10.17
N GLY A 76 -0.89 -1.93 10.03
CA GLY A 76 -1.81 -1.73 11.14
C GLY A 76 -2.72 -2.96 11.33
N GLN A 77 -3.21 -3.17 12.53
CA GLN A 77 -4.23 -4.21 12.77
C GLN A 77 -5.59 -3.67 12.39
N GLN A 78 -6.29 -4.35 11.49
CA GLN A 78 -7.61 -3.93 11.05
C GLN A 78 -8.66 -5.00 11.30
N THR A 79 -9.85 -4.56 11.70
CA THR A 79 -11.08 -5.32 11.56
C THR A 79 -11.83 -4.86 10.31
N ASN A 80 -12.61 -5.75 9.72
CA ASN A 80 -13.44 -5.44 8.57
C ASN A 80 -14.88 -5.87 8.86
N GLN A 81 -15.83 -5.02 8.47
CA GLN A 81 -17.26 -5.29 8.54
C GLN A 81 -17.87 -5.11 7.15
N THR A 82 -18.52 -6.15 6.64
CA THR A 82 -19.25 -6.07 5.36
C THR A 82 -20.53 -5.27 5.57
N TYR A 83 -20.89 -4.43 4.62
CA TYR A 83 -22.13 -3.67 4.64
C TYR A 83 -23.36 -4.61 4.69
N GLY A 84 -24.33 -4.29 5.55
CA GLY A 84 -25.50 -5.13 5.79
C GLY A 84 -25.24 -6.35 6.67
N SER A 85 -24.08 -6.48 7.28
CA SER A 85 -23.75 -7.56 8.21
C SER A 85 -23.35 -7.00 9.57
N ASP A 86 -23.89 -7.59 10.66
CA ASP A 86 -23.47 -7.27 12.03
C ASP A 86 -22.15 -7.93 12.42
N LYS A 87 -21.67 -8.88 11.60
CA LYS A 87 -20.42 -9.59 11.86
C LYS A 87 -19.21 -8.71 11.56
N ILE A 88 -18.38 -8.49 12.56
CA ILE A 88 -17.05 -7.89 12.42
C ILE A 88 -16.03 -9.03 12.36
N ASN A 89 -15.21 -9.06 11.32
CA ASN A 89 -14.13 -10.04 11.23
C ASN A 89 -13.08 -9.76 12.31
N PRO A 90 -12.47 -10.80 12.90
CA PRO A 90 -11.40 -10.61 13.86
C PRO A 90 -10.26 -9.80 13.25
N PRO A 91 -9.45 -9.11 14.08
CA PRO A 91 -8.31 -8.35 13.59
C PRO A 91 -7.35 -9.24 12.79
N GLY A 92 -7.05 -8.84 11.57
CA GLY A 92 -5.96 -9.45 10.81
C GLY A 92 -4.61 -9.00 11.37
N ALA A 93 -3.58 -9.81 11.17
CA ALA A 93 -2.20 -9.50 11.60
C ALA A 93 -1.58 -8.29 10.88
N GLY A 94 -2.30 -7.67 9.95
CA GLY A 94 -1.72 -6.73 9.01
C GLY A 94 -0.81 -7.44 7.99
N GLY A 95 -0.44 -6.78 6.93
CA GLY A 95 0.55 -7.32 5.98
C GLY A 95 1.90 -6.73 6.25
N GLU A 96 2.97 -7.46 5.98
CA GLU A 96 4.33 -6.92 6.04
C GLU A 96 4.48 -5.69 5.13
N PRO A 97 5.31 -4.70 5.48
CA PRO A 97 5.72 -3.65 4.55
C PRO A 97 6.25 -4.24 3.24
N GLY A 98 5.88 -3.64 2.11
CA GLY A 98 6.24 -4.13 0.78
C GLY A 98 5.38 -5.29 0.26
N ARG A 99 4.48 -5.87 1.06
CA ARG A 99 3.49 -6.81 0.56
C ARG A 99 2.53 -6.09 -0.40
N ALA A 100 2.41 -6.62 -1.61
CA ALA A 100 1.47 -6.15 -2.60
C ALA A 100 0.35 -7.18 -2.78
N THR A 101 -0.89 -6.68 -2.93
CA THR A 101 -2.07 -7.52 -3.15
C THR A 101 -2.88 -6.96 -4.31
N PHE A 102 -3.21 -7.80 -5.28
CA PHE A 102 -4.17 -7.50 -6.34
C PHE A 102 -5.55 -8.02 -5.96
N THR A 103 -6.59 -7.24 -6.25
CA THR A 103 -7.98 -7.68 -6.16
C THR A 103 -8.72 -7.32 -7.45
N GLY A 104 -9.28 -8.33 -8.08
CA GLY A 104 -9.97 -8.24 -9.36
C GLY A 104 -11.47 -7.98 -9.19
N TYR A 105 -11.87 -6.82 -8.69
CA TYR A 105 -13.27 -6.50 -8.38
C TYR A 105 -14.20 -6.52 -9.58
N ILE A 106 -13.68 -6.30 -10.79
CA ILE A 106 -14.50 -6.37 -12.02
C ILE A 106 -14.98 -7.80 -12.27
N LYS A 107 -14.11 -8.78 -12.02
CA LYS A 107 -14.41 -10.21 -12.22
C LYS A 107 -15.06 -10.84 -10.99
N GLU A 108 -14.58 -10.49 -9.81
CA GLU A 108 -15.01 -11.08 -8.53
C GLU A 108 -16.28 -10.44 -7.97
N GLY A 109 -16.67 -9.26 -8.47
CA GLY A 109 -17.79 -8.47 -7.98
C GLY A 109 -17.38 -7.36 -7.00
N THR A 110 -18.25 -6.39 -6.86
CA THR A 110 -18.04 -5.25 -5.97
C THR A 110 -18.02 -5.70 -4.51
N ARG A 111 -17.20 -5.03 -3.71
CA ARG A 111 -17.17 -5.22 -2.26
C ARG A 111 -17.51 -3.92 -1.55
N THR A 112 -18.44 -3.98 -0.60
CA THR A 112 -18.79 -2.84 0.27
C THR A 112 -18.45 -3.21 1.70
N HIS A 113 -17.54 -2.46 2.31
CA HIS A 113 -17.09 -2.73 3.68
C HIS A 113 -16.63 -1.46 4.40
N LYS A 114 -16.46 -1.59 5.71
CA LYS A 114 -15.80 -0.64 6.59
C LYS A 114 -14.58 -1.28 7.21
N ALA A 115 -13.44 -0.63 7.15
CA ALA A 115 -12.21 -1.02 7.83
C ALA A 115 -12.00 -0.15 9.06
N THR A 116 -11.67 -0.77 10.20
CA THR A 116 -11.34 -0.07 11.45
C THR A 116 -9.93 -0.46 11.88
N ASN A 117 -9.06 0.53 12.09
CA ASN A 117 -7.76 0.28 12.69
C ASN A 117 -7.91 0.11 14.20
N VAL A 118 -7.72 -1.12 14.68
CA VAL A 118 -7.81 -1.50 16.09
C VAL A 118 -6.44 -1.68 16.74
N GLY A 119 -5.37 -1.45 15.98
CA GLY A 119 -3.99 -1.50 16.45
C GLY A 119 -3.53 -0.20 17.12
N THR A 120 -2.28 -0.18 17.52
CA THR A 120 -1.60 0.97 18.14
C THR A 120 -0.76 1.78 17.16
N THR A 121 -0.51 1.23 15.96
CA THR A 121 0.19 1.90 14.87
C THR A 121 -0.79 2.31 13.77
N PRO A 122 -0.50 3.36 12.99
CA PRO A 122 -1.28 3.66 11.81
C PRO A 122 -1.30 2.47 10.84
N PHE A 123 -2.39 2.31 10.11
CA PHE A 123 -2.38 1.53 8.89
C PHE A 123 -2.11 2.48 7.72
N HIS A 124 -1.07 2.19 6.95
CA HIS A 124 -0.72 2.98 5.78
C HIS A 124 -0.50 2.06 4.59
N ASN A 125 -1.22 2.30 3.51
CA ASN A 125 -0.94 1.68 2.22
C ASN A 125 -1.07 2.69 1.07
N ILE A 126 -0.40 2.36 -0.03
CA ILE A 126 -0.61 3.01 -1.32
C ILE A 126 -1.39 2.04 -2.20
N SER A 127 -2.62 2.44 -2.54
CA SER A 127 -3.50 1.65 -3.42
C SER A 127 -3.67 2.35 -4.75
N PHE A 128 -3.66 1.61 -5.86
CA PHE A 128 -4.02 2.17 -7.15
C PHE A 128 -5.17 1.39 -7.77
N LEU A 129 -6.20 2.15 -8.17
CA LEU A 129 -7.42 1.69 -8.81
C LEU A 129 -7.19 1.71 -10.33
N LEU A 130 -7.26 0.56 -10.96
CA LEU A 130 -6.97 0.43 -12.40
C LEU A 130 -8.16 0.88 -13.24
N THR A 131 -7.93 1.73 -14.22
CA THR A 131 -8.94 2.12 -15.21
C THR A 131 -9.42 0.90 -15.98
N SER A 132 -10.72 0.80 -16.20
CA SER A 132 -11.34 -0.30 -16.96
C SER A 132 -12.31 0.24 -18.00
N PRO A 133 -12.24 -0.27 -19.24
CA PRO A 133 -11.22 -1.17 -19.77
C PRO A 133 -9.82 -0.53 -19.71
N ALA A 134 -8.78 -1.35 -19.75
CA ALA A 134 -7.41 -0.83 -19.88
C ALA A 134 -7.28 0.00 -21.16
N PRO A 135 -6.69 1.20 -21.11
CA PRO A 135 -6.65 2.10 -22.28
C PRO A 135 -5.80 1.53 -23.42
N TYR A 136 -4.81 0.69 -23.10
CA TYR A 136 -3.93 0.04 -24.07
C TYR A 136 -3.56 -1.36 -23.60
N LYS A 137 -3.30 -2.24 -24.57
CA LYS A 137 -2.59 -3.49 -24.30
C LYS A 137 -1.09 -3.21 -24.33
N THR A 138 -0.43 -3.51 -23.24
CA THR A 138 1.02 -3.37 -23.12
C THR A 138 1.65 -4.70 -22.75
N THR A 139 2.93 -4.84 -23.02
CA THR A 139 3.70 -6.03 -22.64
C THR A 139 4.75 -5.62 -21.63
N PRO A 140 4.54 -5.93 -20.34
CA PRO A 140 5.51 -5.67 -19.30
C PRO A 140 6.85 -6.37 -19.56
N SER A 141 7.92 -5.69 -19.16
CA SER A 141 9.28 -6.24 -19.23
C SER A 141 9.42 -7.53 -18.41
N THR A 142 10.41 -8.34 -18.77
CA THR A 142 10.92 -9.40 -17.92
C THR A 142 12.15 -8.89 -17.19
N ARG A 143 12.16 -8.94 -15.85
CA ARG A 143 13.26 -8.38 -15.05
C ARG A 143 14.03 -9.50 -14.34
N ASN A 144 14.59 -10.42 -15.13
CA ASN A 144 15.43 -11.50 -14.62
C ASN A 144 16.86 -11.02 -14.38
N VAL A 145 16.99 -9.95 -13.60
CA VAL A 145 18.28 -9.31 -13.29
C VAL A 145 18.42 -9.09 -11.79
N THR A 146 19.65 -8.90 -11.33
CA THR A 146 19.95 -8.68 -9.90
C THR A 146 19.09 -7.55 -9.33
N GLY A 147 18.64 -7.76 -8.09
CA GLY A 147 17.89 -6.78 -7.32
C GLY A 147 16.38 -6.76 -7.57
N TYR A 148 15.87 -7.42 -8.60
CA TYR A 148 14.44 -7.55 -8.88
C TYR A 148 13.92 -8.94 -8.51
N THR A 149 12.89 -9.00 -7.66
CA THR A 149 12.16 -10.23 -7.35
C THR A 149 10.73 -10.07 -7.81
N GLN A 150 10.27 -10.90 -8.74
CA GLN A 150 8.87 -10.86 -9.18
C GLN A 150 7.95 -11.29 -8.04
N ILE A 151 6.97 -10.45 -7.72
CA ILE A 151 6.00 -10.67 -6.64
C ILE A 151 4.56 -10.80 -7.14
N MET A 152 4.31 -10.41 -8.38
CA MET A 152 2.97 -10.43 -8.97
C MET A 152 3.05 -10.58 -10.48
N ASP A 153 2.13 -11.39 -11.03
CA ASP A 153 1.90 -11.47 -12.48
C ASP A 153 0.48 -11.99 -12.72
N ASN A 154 -0.41 -11.11 -13.21
CA ASN A 154 -1.80 -11.42 -13.52
C ASN A 154 -2.23 -10.73 -14.82
N GLU A 155 -3.51 -10.74 -15.15
CA GLU A 155 -4.04 -10.16 -16.38
C GLU A 155 -3.92 -8.63 -16.48
N ARG A 156 -3.71 -7.93 -15.37
CA ARG A 156 -3.71 -6.46 -15.31
C ARG A 156 -2.34 -5.86 -15.03
N VAL A 157 -1.51 -6.57 -14.26
CA VAL A 157 -0.22 -6.01 -13.80
C VAL A 157 0.84 -7.09 -13.68
N ARG A 158 2.11 -6.70 -13.85
CA ARG A 158 3.28 -7.43 -13.40
C ARG A 158 4.03 -6.57 -12.41
N GLY A 159 4.48 -7.16 -11.29
CA GLY A 159 5.09 -6.43 -10.19
C GLY A 159 6.36 -7.09 -9.67
N TRP A 160 7.29 -6.25 -9.23
CA TRP A 160 8.58 -6.65 -8.64
C TRP A 160 8.83 -5.91 -7.35
N ARG A 161 9.52 -6.59 -6.43
CA ARG A 161 10.09 -6.01 -5.22
C ARG A 161 11.58 -5.81 -5.43
N VAL A 162 12.08 -4.67 -4.98
CA VAL A 162 13.50 -4.31 -5.02
C VAL A 162 13.95 -3.98 -3.62
N ILE A 163 15.03 -4.63 -3.18
CA ILE A 163 15.67 -4.39 -1.89
C ILE A 163 17.15 -4.18 -2.16
N LEU A 164 17.69 -3.06 -1.71
CA LEU A 164 19.07 -2.69 -1.89
C LEU A 164 19.69 -2.29 -0.55
N GLU A 165 20.65 -3.04 -0.08
CA GLU A 165 21.52 -2.62 1.03
C GLU A 165 22.46 -1.48 0.58
N PRO A 166 23.07 -0.72 1.49
CA PRO A 166 24.02 0.33 1.14
C PRO A 166 25.09 -0.13 0.14
N GLY A 167 25.24 0.63 -0.92
CA GLY A 167 26.20 0.36 -2.00
C GLY A 167 25.73 -0.65 -3.06
N GLN A 168 24.64 -1.37 -2.84
CA GLN A 168 24.10 -2.34 -3.82
C GLN A 168 23.42 -1.63 -4.99
N SER A 169 23.41 -2.31 -6.13
CA SER A 169 22.75 -1.86 -7.36
C SER A 169 21.87 -2.94 -7.95
N THR A 170 20.82 -2.53 -8.65
CA THR A 170 20.07 -3.44 -9.53
C THR A 170 20.87 -3.73 -10.80
N GLY A 171 20.54 -4.81 -11.49
CA GLY A 171 20.84 -4.94 -12.91
C GLY A 171 20.06 -3.90 -13.72
N GLN A 172 20.50 -3.69 -14.95
CA GLN A 172 19.85 -2.77 -15.88
C GLN A 172 18.53 -3.37 -16.40
N ILE A 173 17.49 -2.57 -16.44
CA ILE A 173 16.19 -2.91 -17.02
C ILE A 173 15.75 -1.86 -18.03
N THR A 174 14.90 -2.25 -18.96
CA THR A 174 14.15 -1.32 -19.79
C THR A 174 12.69 -1.37 -19.41
N GLN A 175 12.12 -0.23 -19.05
CA GLN A 175 10.69 -0.08 -18.80
C GLN A 175 9.94 -0.24 -20.12
N THR A 176 9.10 -1.27 -20.28
CA THR A 176 8.43 -1.53 -21.57
C THR A 176 6.96 -1.15 -21.56
N ALA A 177 6.36 -1.02 -20.39
CA ALA A 177 4.97 -0.64 -20.21
C ALA A 177 4.85 0.51 -19.19
N PRO A 178 3.76 1.31 -19.24
CA PRO A 178 3.47 2.30 -18.21
C PRO A 178 3.44 1.65 -16.84
N GLY A 179 3.92 2.33 -15.82
CA GLY A 179 4.04 1.73 -14.51
C GLY A 179 4.11 2.70 -13.36
N ILE A 180 4.25 2.15 -12.17
CA ILE A 180 4.38 2.91 -10.94
C ILE A 180 5.39 2.25 -10.00
N ARG A 181 6.22 3.09 -9.36
CA ARG A 181 7.07 2.72 -8.22
C ARG A 181 6.42 3.22 -6.94
N VAL A 182 6.38 2.38 -5.91
CA VAL A 182 5.94 2.74 -4.56
C VAL A 182 7.08 2.45 -3.59
N VAL A 183 7.47 3.44 -2.80
CA VAL A 183 8.56 3.35 -1.84
C VAL A 183 8.07 2.76 -0.53
N VAL A 184 8.71 1.70 -0.08
CA VAL A 184 8.41 1.00 1.18
C VAL A 184 9.35 1.47 2.30
N HIS A 185 10.65 1.45 2.05
CA HIS A 185 11.67 2.03 2.92
C HIS A 185 12.48 3.04 2.13
N GLY A 186 12.44 4.27 2.58
CA GLY A 186 13.13 5.39 1.94
C GLY A 186 14.63 5.37 2.13
N GLY A 187 15.31 6.22 1.38
CA GLY A 187 16.75 6.43 1.43
C GLY A 187 17.27 7.10 0.18
N GLU A 188 18.58 7.23 0.09
CA GLU A 188 19.23 7.93 -1.02
C GLU A 188 19.62 6.94 -2.13
N ILE A 189 19.18 7.22 -3.35
CA ILE A 189 19.50 6.40 -4.52
C ILE A 189 20.12 7.24 -5.64
N ALA A 190 20.89 6.59 -6.51
CA ALA A 190 21.23 7.09 -7.82
C ALA A 190 20.50 6.25 -8.87
N GLU A 191 19.81 6.91 -9.79
CA GLU A 191 19.30 6.31 -11.01
C GLU A 191 20.34 6.50 -12.11
N VAL A 192 20.84 5.39 -12.63
CA VAL A 192 21.88 5.34 -13.64
C VAL A 192 21.23 5.02 -14.98
N VAL A 193 21.18 6.02 -15.85
CA VAL A 193 20.69 5.91 -17.23
C VAL A 193 21.88 5.94 -18.16
N PRO A 194 22.05 4.96 -19.09
CA PRO A 194 23.19 4.93 -20.00
C PRO A 194 23.39 6.25 -20.76
N GLN A 195 24.63 6.70 -20.88
CA GLN A 195 25.03 7.91 -21.58
C GLN A 195 24.53 9.24 -21.01
N THR A 196 23.99 9.23 -19.80
CA THR A 196 23.61 10.44 -19.06
C THR A 196 24.33 10.51 -17.72
N ALA A 197 24.33 11.68 -17.08
CA ALA A 197 24.82 11.80 -15.72
C ALA A 197 23.87 11.07 -14.77
N ASP A 198 24.42 10.41 -13.77
CA ASP A 198 23.66 9.77 -12.71
C ASP A 198 22.79 10.81 -12.00
N ARG A 199 21.55 10.45 -11.73
CA ARG A 199 20.62 11.30 -11.02
C ARG A 199 20.42 10.80 -9.61
N ALA A 200 20.94 11.52 -8.62
CA ALA A 200 20.73 11.24 -7.20
C ALA A 200 19.47 11.91 -6.70
N TRP A 201 18.72 11.19 -5.86
CA TRP A 201 17.54 11.70 -5.17
C TRP A 201 17.22 10.92 -3.90
N TRP A 202 16.49 11.57 -3.03
CA TRP A 202 15.97 10.96 -1.81
C TRP A 202 14.58 10.37 -2.06
N LEU A 203 14.39 9.09 -1.68
CA LEU A 203 13.09 8.43 -1.66
C LEU A 203 12.51 8.51 -0.25
N GLY A 204 11.31 9.08 -0.09
CA GLY A 204 10.55 9.05 1.15
C GLY A 204 9.63 7.83 1.22
N GLU A 205 9.44 7.27 2.42
CA GLU A 205 8.47 6.20 2.67
C GLU A 205 7.06 6.62 2.25
N GLY A 206 6.34 5.74 1.54
CA GLY A 206 5.01 6.03 0.98
C GLY A 206 5.01 6.91 -0.27
N GLN A 207 6.16 7.43 -0.72
CA GLN A 207 6.23 8.13 -2.00
C GLN A 207 5.97 7.19 -3.17
N TYR A 208 5.50 7.77 -4.26
CA TYR A 208 5.23 7.05 -5.51
C TYR A 208 5.75 7.85 -6.71
N PHE A 209 6.10 7.14 -7.77
CA PHE A 209 6.62 7.72 -9.00
C PHE A 209 5.98 7.02 -10.19
N TRP A 210 5.32 7.79 -11.03
CA TRP A 210 4.88 7.30 -12.33
C TRP A 210 6.09 7.02 -13.22
N GLN A 211 6.02 5.96 -14.01
CA GLN A 211 7.10 5.50 -14.87
C GLN A 211 6.59 5.29 -16.29
N ASP A 212 7.05 6.14 -17.19
CA ASP A 212 6.75 6.02 -18.62
C ASP A 212 7.61 4.93 -19.26
N PRO A 213 7.10 4.24 -20.29
CA PRO A 213 7.89 3.27 -21.06
C PRO A 213 9.04 3.94 -21.82
N GLY A 214 10.04 3.13 -22.19
CA GLY A 214 11.18 3.55 -23.00
C GLY A 214 12.45 3.86 -22.21
N THR A 215 12.38 4.01 -20.89
CA THR A 215 13.56 4.29 -20.08
C THR A 215 14.33 3.01 -19.76
N THR A 216 15.62 3.01 -20.08
CA THR A 216 16.59 1.97 -19.64
C THR A 216 17.40 2.52 -18.48
N ARG A 217 17.43 1.80 -17.35
CA ARG A 217 18.10 2.25 -16.13
C ARG A 217 18.55 1.11 -15.23
N SER A 218 19.46 1.42 -14.33
CA SER A 218 19.69 0.67 -13.08
C SER A 218 19.57 1.63 -11.90
N ILE A 219 19.45 1.08 -10.69
CA ILE A 219 19.29 1.84 -9.46
C ILE A 219 20.36 1.42 -8.50
N LYS A 220 21.06 2.38 -7.91
CA LYS A 220 22.08 2.15 -6.87
C LYS A 220 21.62 2.80 -5.57
N ASN A 221 21.72 2.08 -4.47
CA ASN A 221 21.61 2.68 -3.14
C ASN A 221 22.94 3.36 -2.81
N ILE A 222 22.93 4.69 -2.76
CA ILE A 222 24.09 5.53 -2.44
C ILE A 222 24.04 6.06 -0.99
N GLY A 223 22.96 5.74 -0.26
CA GLY A 223 22.78 6.09 1.13
C GLY A 223 23.42 5.09 2.11
N THR A 224 23.12 5.27 3.38
CA THR A 224 23.67 4.48 4.50
C THR A 224 22.66 3.49 5.09
N THR A 225 21.41 3.50 4.62
CA THR A 225 20.32 2.64 5.08
C THR A 225 19.80 1.80 3.91
N ARG A 226 19.20 0.65 4.22
CA ARG A 226 18.48 -0.18 3.27
C ARG A 226 17.38 0.63 2.59
N VAL A 227 17.25 0.49 1.27
CA VAL A 227 16.17 1.04 0.47
C VAL A 227 15.30 -0.11 -0.06
N GLU A 228 13.98 0.08 0.00
CA GLU A 228 13.03 -0.88 -0.52
C GLU A 228 11.89 -0.18 -1.25
N PHE A 229 11.55 -0.70 -2.42
CA PHE A 229 10.39 -0.25 -3.18
C PHE A 229 9.78 -1.41 -3.98
N VAL A 230 8.56 -1.24 -4.42
CA VAL A 230 7.90 -2.13 -5.37
C VAL A 230 7.61 -1.37 -6.66
N GLU A 231 7.79 -2.03 -7.78
CA GLU A 231 7.50 -1.48 -9.11
C GLU A 231 6.49 -2.35 -9.83
N PHE A 232 5.59 -1.71 -10.55
CA PHE A 232 4.58 -2.38 -11.36
C PHE A 232 4.62 -1.85 -12.78
N GLU A 233 4.41 -2.74 -13.75
CA GLU A 233 4.07 -2.43 -15.11
C GLU A 233 2.65 -2.91 -15.41
N LEU A 234 1.87 -2.05 -16.06
CA LEU A 234 0.48 -2.32 -16.42
C LEU A 234 0.40 -3.14 -17.71
N LYS A 235 -0.68 -3.94 -17.84
CA LYS A 235 -0.94 -4.78 -19.03
C LYS A 235 -2.11 -4.29 -19.83
#